data_b9ba2e174282e88ab63564bbdee0a4c6
#
_entry.id   b9ba2e174282e88ab63564bbdee0a4c6
#
_cell.length_a   1.000
_cell.length_b   1.000
_cell.length_c   1.000
_cell.angle_alpha   90.00
_cell.angle_beta   90.00
_cell.angle_gamma   90.00
#
_symmetry.space_group_name_H-M   'P 1'
#
loop_
_entity.id
_entity.type
_entity.pdbx_description
1 polymer ?
#
loop_
_entity_poly.entity_id
_entity_poly.type
_entity_poly.pdbx_seq_one_letter_code
_entity_poly.pdbx_strand_id
1 'polypeptide(L)'
;MLDNSLIVKYEAGGDPATVSTGDGDLGGRSYGIYQFSSASGVVDSFINWLCNYPEDCYANYGRVLKNAYPVNSNEFVSTWKNIGTVDKDGFANLQTEYAGDMYYNAAYYNLLYKDYPYDIAKHSNAMQVVLFSRSIQYGPNNMYELFSEAAHRLGYPNLTYVDDKSFDRKMIESIYDFLADECKNAYQLSNGLYHSPKDWSNGSYTVVKVGLLNRFINEKADALALLEKEGL
;
A
#
# COMPACT_ATOMS: atom_id res chain seq x y z
N MET A 1 -6.47 14.77 8.37
CA MET A 1 -5.51 14.35 7.31
C MET A 1 -4.82 13.14 7.85
N LEU A 2 -4.79 12.01 7.13
CA LEU A 2 -4.09 10.79 7.54
C LEU A 2 -2.60 11.09 7.74
N ASP A 3 -2.01 10.55 8.82
CA ASP A 3 -0.56 10.61 9.01
C ASP A 3 0.11 9.61 8.05
N ASN A 4 0.60 10.11 6.92
CA ASN A 4 1.24 9.30 5.90
C ASN A 4 2.69 8.89 6.22
N SER A 5 3.22 9.26 7.40
CA SER A 5 4.63 9.04 7.74
C SER A 5 5.07 7.58 7.69
N LEU A 6 4.21 6.66 8.13
CA LEU A 6 4.47 5.22 8.05
C LEU A 6 4.50 4.71 6.62
N ILE A 7 3.57 5.17 5.78
CA ILE A 7 3.46 4.73 4.40
C ILE A 7 4.68 5.19 3.61
N VAL A 8 5.07 6.46 3.77
CA VAL A 8 6.27 7.03 3.14
C VAL A 8 7.53 6.28 3.57
N LYS A 9 7.64 5.91 4.86
CA LYS A 9 8.79 5.18 5.41
C LYS A 9 9.00 3.81 4.74
N TYR A 10 7.93 3.08 4.44
CA TYR A 10 8.01 1.71 3.96
C TYR A 10 7.85 1.55 2.44
N GLU A 11 7.29 2.53 1.75
CA GLU A 11 7.00 2.37 0.31
C GLU A 11 8.08 2.97 -0.62
N ALA A 12 8.80 4.04 -0.28
CA ALA A 12 9.84 4.52 -1.20
C ALA A 12 10.79 5.62 -0.68
N GLY A 13 10.89 5.84 0.60
CA GLY A 13 11.79 6.89 1.11
C GLY A 13 11.39 8.32 0.74
N GLY A 14 10.16 8.53 0.25
CA GLY A 14 9.57 9.86 0.09
C GLY A 14 10.03 10.69 -1.12
N ASP A 15 10.74 10.11 -2.09
CA ASP A 15 11.14 10.84 -3.31
C ASP A 15 10.20 10.54 -4.49
N PRO A 16 9.37 11.53 -4.91
CA PRO A 16 8.42 11.35 -6.00
C PRO A 16 9.09 11.14 -7.38
N ALA A 17 10.37 11.48 -7.51
CA ALA A 17 11.16 11.25 -8.72
C ALA A 17 11.71 9.82 -8.83
N THR A 18 11.55 8.98 -7.81
CA THR A 18 12.09 7.61 -7.80
C THR A 18 11.52 6.78 -8.95
N VAL A 19 12.42 6.07 -9.63
CA VAL A 19 12.07 5.05 -10.63
C VAL A 19 13.00 3.86 -10.42
N SER A 20 12.44 2.67 -10.13
CA SER A 20 13.21 1.45 -9.97
C SER A 20 13.80 0.94 -11.30
N THR A 21 14.80 0.07 -11.25
CA THR A 21 15.35 -0.57 -12.46
C THR A 21 14.38 -1.57 -13.07
N GLY A 22 13.51 -2.18 -12.27
CA GLY A 22 12.62 -3.26 -12.69
C GLY A 22 13.32 -4.62 -12.81
N ASP A 23 14.60 -4.70 -12.48
CA ASP A 23 15.37 -5.94 -12.61
C ASP A 23 14.90 -6.98 -11.58
N GLY A 24 14.39 -8.11 -12.07
CA GLY A 24 13.89 -9.21 -11.23
C GLY A 24 12.50 -8.97 -10.62
N ASP A 25 11.82 -7.89 -10.96
CA ASP A 25 10.48 -7.58 -10.50
C ASP A 25 9.43 -7.93 -11.58
N LEU A 26 8.49 -8.83 -11.25
CA LEU A 26 7.37 -9.18 -12.12
C LEU A 26 6.44 -7.98 -12.38
N GLY A 27 6.44 -6.98 -11.50
CA GLY A 27 5.72 -5.73 -11.62
C GLY A 27 6.35 -4.73 -12.60
N GLY A 28 7.51 -5.05 -13.18
CA GLY A 28 8.27 -4.14 -14.02
C GLY A 28 8.90 -3.00 -13.23
N ARG A 29 9.07 -1.83 -13.86
CA ARG A 29 9.53 -0.63 -13.13
C ARG A 29 8.45 -0.09 -12.23
N SER A 30 8.86 0.35 -11.06
CA SER A 30 8.02 1.04 -10.08
C SER A 30 8.37 2.52 -10.02
N TYR A 31 7.35 3.38 -9.89
CA TYR A 31 7.44 4.83 -10.02
C TYR A 31 6.94 5.54 -8.77
N GLY A 32 7.70 6.54 -8.33
CA GLY A 32 7.32 7.48 -7.27
C GLY A 32 7.28 6.88 -5.87
N ILE A 33 6.66 7.63 -4.96
CA ILE A 33 6.60 7.33 -3.50
C ILE A 33 5.92 5.99 -3.23
N TYR A 34 4.84 5.70 -3.96
CA TYR A 34 3.99 4.52 -3.74
C TYR A 34 4.34 3.34 -4.64
N GLN A 35 5.47 3.40 -5.34
CA GLN A 35 5.95 2.33 -6.21
C GLN A 35 4.89 1.86 -7.23
N PHE A 36 4.26 2.82 -7.91
CA PHE A 36 3.26 2.53 -8.95
C PHE A 36 3.85 1.59 -10.00
N SER A 37 3.28 0.41 -10.12
CA SER A 37 3.78 -0.63 -11.04
C SER A 37 3.44 -0.28 -12.50
N SER A 38 4.44 -0.35 -13.37
CA SER A 38 4.25 -0.17 -14.81
C SER A 38 3.60 -1.38 -15.46
N ALA A 39 3.90 -2.60 -15.00
CA ALA A 39 3.36 -3.82 -15.58
C ALA A 39 1.87 -4.03 -15.26
N SER A 40 1.40 -3.54 -14.11
CA SER A 40 -0.01 -3.64 -13.71
C SER A 40 -0.87 -2.47 -14.21
N GLY A 41 -0.30 -1.53 -14.99
CA GLY A 41 -1.03 -0.38 -15.56
C GLY A 41 -1.36 0.73 -14.54
N VAL A 42 -0.81 0.68 -13.32
CA VAL A 42 -1.05 1.74 -12.31
C VAL A 42 -0.46 3.07 -12.74
N VAL A 43 0.72 3.05 -13.40
CA VAL A 43 1.35 4.26 -13.96
C VAL A 43 0.46 4.91 -15.01
N ASP A 44 -0.10 4.12 -15.94
CA ASP A 44 -1.01 4.63 -16.97
C ASP A 44 -2.28 5.22 -16.36
N SER A 45 -2.82 4.58 -15.33
CA SER A 45 -4.00 5.05 -14.61
C SER A 45 -3.73 6.37 -13.88
N PHE A 46 -2.58 6.50 -13.22
CA PHE A 46 -2.14 7.76 -12.59
C PHE A 46 -2.00 8.89 -13.61
N ILE A 47 -1.37 8.63 -14.76
CA ILE A 47 -1.22 9.64 -15.82
C ILE A 47 -2.58 10.08 -16.37
N ASN A 48 -3.50 9.14 -16.58
CA ASN A 48 -4.86 9.45 -17.01
C ASN A 48 -5.61 10.29 -15.96
N TRP A 49 -5.44 9.98 -14.67
CA TRP A 49 -5.98 10.77 -13.57
C TRP A 49 -5.38 12.18 -13.57
N LEU A 50 -4.07 12.34 -13.70
CA LEU A 50 -3.41 13.64 -13.84
C LEU A 50 -3.93 14.45 -15.02
N CYS A 51 -4.10 13.84 -16.20
CA CYS A 51 -4.61 14.55 -17.39
C CYS A 51 -5.99 15.19 -17.17
N ASN A 52 -6.76 14.70 -16.22
CA ASN A 52 -8.09 15.19 -15.86
C ASN A 52 -8.10 15.98 -14.54
N TYR A 53 -6.93 16.31 -13.99
CA TYR A 53 -6.83 17.04 -12.73
C TYR A 53 -7.41 18.46 -12.90
N PRO A 54 -8.13 19.00 -11.88
CA PRO A 54 -8.80 20.29 -12.01
C PRO A 54 -7.85 21.47 -12.30
N GLU A 55 -6.70 21.51 -11.68
CA GLU A 55 -5.67 22.53 -11.90
C GLU A 55 -4.84 22.24 -13.14
N ASP A 56 -4.90 23.13 -14.11
CA ASP A 56 -4.25 22.95 -15.41
C ASP A 56 -2.72 22.77 -15.34
N CYS A 57 -2.06 23.40 -14.36
CA CYS A 57 -0.61 23.21 -14.14
C CYS A 57 -0.27 21.75 -13.81
N TYR A 58 -1.09 21.06 -13.01
CA TYR A 58 -0.93 19.66 -12.67
C TYR A 58 -1.44 18.71 -13.76
N ALA A 59 -2.56 19.07 -14.42
CA ALA A 59 -3.00 18.35 -15.61
C ALA A 59 -1.93 18.35 -16.72
N ASN A 60 -1.11 19.39 -16.78
CA ASN A 60 0.01 19.45 -17.72
C ASN A 60 1.07 18.39 -17.45
N TYR A 61 1.31 17.97 -16.19
CA TYR A 61 2.23 16.86 -15.90
C TYR A 61 1.75 15.55 -16.56
N GLY A 62 0.45 15.28 -16.49
CA GLY A 62 -0.16 14.13 -17.17
C GLY A 62 0.04 14.19 -18.69
N ARG A 63 -0.20 15.36 -19.30
CA ARG A 63 -0.01 15.57 -20.76
C ARG A 63 1.43 15.38 -21.19
N VAL A 64 2.38 15.94 -20.44
CA VAL A 64 3.82 15.85 -20.75
C VAL A 64 4.30 14.40 -20.60
N LEU A 65 3.88 13.68 -19.56
CA LEU A 65 4.17 12.26 -19.40
C LEU A 65 3.57 11.41 -20.52
N LYS A 66 2.33 11.72 -20.95
CA LYS A 66 1.66 11.01 -22.04
C LYS A 66 2.37 11.22 -23.39
N ASN A 67 2.92 12.40 -23.61
CA ASN A 67 3.72 12.70 -24.81
C ASN A 67 5.07 11.96 -24.83
N ALA A 68 5.60 11.58 -23.65
CA ALA A 68 6.85 10.84 -23.51
C ALA A 68 6.68 9.30 -23.59
N TYR A 69 5.49 8.82 -23.93
CA TYR A 69 5.23 7.37 -24.09
C TYR A 69 6.13 6.70 -25.14
N PRO A 70 6.36 5.39 -25.04
CA PRO A 70 5.76 4.45 -24.10
C PRO A 70 6.34 4.53 -22.68
N VAL A 71 5.54 4.11 -21.69
CA VAL A 71 6.01 3.92 -20.29
C VAL A 71 7.28 3.06 -20.30
N ASN A 72 8.23 3.36 -19.44
CA ASN A 72 9.57 2.74 -19.35
C ASN A 72 10.56 3.14 -20.45
N SER A 73 10.20 3.96 -21.44
CA SER A 73 11.18 4.55 -22.36
C SER A 73 12.15 5.47 -21.58
N ASN A 74 13.33 5.72 -22.15
CA ASN A 74 14.27 6.66 -21.53
C ASN A 74 13.69 8.08 -21.43
N GLU A 75 12.90 8.48 -22.42
CA GLU A 75 12.22 9.78 -22.45
C GLU A 75 11.17 9.86 -21.34
N PHE A 76 10.35 8.82 -21.17
CA PHE A 76 9.35 8.75 -20.09
C PHE A 76 10.00 8.81 -18.71
N VAL A 77 11.02 7.99 -18.47
CA VAL A 77 11.75 7.96 -17.20
C VAL A 77 12.40 9.30 -16.88
N SER A 78 13.03 9.93 -17.87
CA SER A 78 13.65 11.26 -17.68
C SER A 78 12.61 12.35 -17.42
N THR A 79 11.47 12.30 -18.09
CA THR A 79 10.34 13.23 -17.88
C THR A 79 9.75 13.08 -16.47
N TRP A 80 9.49 11.85 -16.01
CA TRP A 80 9.04 11.59 -14.66
C TRP A 80 9.99 12.16 -13.59
N LYS A 81 11.28 11.85 -13.73
CA LYS A 81 12.31 12.33 -12.82
C LYS A 81 12.41 13.86 -12.82
N ASN A 82 12.30 14.47 -14.00
CA ASN A 82 12.35 15.93 -14.11
C ASN A 82 11.17 16.59 -13.37
N ILE A 83 9.94 16.11 -13.55
CA ILE A 83 8.77 16.63 -12.82
C ILE A 83 8.98 16.51 -11.31
N GLY A 84 9.33 15.31 -10.82
CA GLY A 84 9.54 15.06 -9.39
C GLY A 84 10.73 15.81 -8.78
N THR A 85 11.68 16.29 -9.62
CA THR A 85 12.81 17.09 -9.16
C THR A 85 12.47 18.59 -9.15
N VAL A 86 11.75 19.07 -10.16
CA VAL A 86 11.41 20.50 -10.32
C VAL A 86 10.28 20.91 -9.38
N ASP A 87 9.27 20.05 -9.20
CA ASP A 87 8.16 20.28 -8.28
C ASP A 87 8.00 19.09 -7.34
N LYS A 88 8.97 18.93 -6.46
CA LYS A 88 9.03 17.77 -5.55
C LYS A 88 7.78 17.65 -4.68
N ASP A 89 7.38 18.74 -4.04
CA ASP A 89 6.28 18.73 -3.09
C ASP A 89 4.91 18.60 -3.78
N GLY A 90 4.69 19.33 -4.89
CA GLY A 90 3.47 19.23 -5.67
C GLY A 90 3.29 17.83 -6.26
N PHE A 91 4.35 17.26 -6.85
CA PHE A 91 4.26 15.92 -7.44
C PHE A 91 4.13 14.82 -6.38
N ALA A 92 4.73 15.00 -5.20
CA ALA A 92 4.52 14.10 -4.06
C ALA A 92 3.06 14.15 -3.55
N ASN A 93 2.47 15.33 -3.46
CA ASN A 93 1.08 15.50 -3.06
C ASN A 93 0.12 14.84 -4.04
N LEU A 94 0.33 15.00 -5.35
CA LEU A 94 -0.47 14.35 -6.40
C LEU A 94 -0.40 12.82 -6.34
N GLN A 95 0.80 12.26 -6.12
CA GLN A 95 0.95 10.83 -5.93
C GLN A 95 0.23 10.34 -4.67
N THR A 96 0.25 11.12 -3.59
CA THR A 96 -0.43 10.81 -2.33
C THR A 96 -1.94 10.85 -2.48
N GLU A 97 -2.47 11.87 -3.16
CA GLU A 97 -3.90 12.01 -3.42
C GLU A 97 -4.42 10.85 -4.26
N TYR A 98 -3.73 10.55 -5.37
CA TYR A 98 -4.07 9.41 -6.21
C TYR A 98 -4.01 8.07 -5.45
N ALA A 99 -2.97 7.85 -4.66
CA ALA A 99 -2.86 6.62 -3.85
C ALA A 99 -3.98 6.53 -2.80
N GLY A 100 -4.37 7.66 -2.20
CA GLY A 100 -5.51 7.75 -1.31
C GLY A 100 -6.81 7.30 -1.98
N ASP A 101 -7.08 7.77 -3.19
CA ASP A 101 -8.28 7.37 -3.94
C ASP A 101 -8.22 5.91 -4.38
N MET A 102 -7.11 5.46 -4.93
CA MET A 102 -6.96 4.12 -5.52
C MET A 102 -6.90 3.01 -4.47
N TYR A 103 -6.30 3.25 -3.32
CA TYR A 103 -6.06 2.22 -2.31
C TYR A 103 -6.87 2.42 -1.05
N TYR A 104 -6.75 3.59 -0.40
CA TYR A 104 -7.42 3.81 0.89
C TYR A 104 -8.94 3.88 0.75
N ASN A 105 -9.45 4.73 -0.14
CA ASN A 105 -10.90 4.89 -0.31
C ASN A 105 -11.53 3.59 -0.83
N ALA A 106 -10.89 2.90 -1.77
CA ALA A 106 -11.36 1.61 -2.26
C ALA A 106 -11.37 0.54 -1.16
N ALA A 107 -10.34 0.50 -0.30
CA ALA A 107 -10.27 -0.40 0.85
C ALA A 107 -11.31 -0.07 1.92
N TYR A 108 -11.52 1.22 2.20
CA TYR A 108 -12.58 1.69 3.10
C TYR A 108 -13.95 1.19 2.66
N TYR A 109 -14.30 1.37 1.38
CA TYR A 109 -15.57 0.89 0.85
C TYR A 109 -15.64 -0.64 0.78
N ASN A 110 -14.52 -1.32 0.56
CA ASN A 110 -14.45 -2.79 0.63
C ASN A 110 -14.77 -3.31 2.03
N LEU A 111 -14.37 -2.62 3.09
CA LEU A 111 -14.70 -2.97 4.47
C LEU A 111 -16.15 -2.57 4.85
N LEU A 112 -16.60 -1.40 4.39
CA LEU A 112 -17.88 -0.83 4.81
C LEU A 112 -19.10 -1.52 4.19
N TYR A 113 -19.01 -1.97 2.92
CA TYR A 113 -20.15 -2.48 2.16
C TYR A 113 -20.20 -4.01 2.05
N LYS A 114 -19.68 -4.70 3.04
CA LYS A 114 -19.78 -6.17 3.16
C LYS A 114 -20.87 -6.57 4.17
N ASP A 115 -21.18 -7.88 4.20
CA ASP A 115 -22.19 -8.45 5.10
C ASP A 115 -21.93 -8.15 6.58
N TYR A 116 -20.67 -8.06 6.95
CA TYR A 116 -20.22 -7.72 8.30
C TYR A 116 -19.32 -6.48 8.24
N PRO A 117 -19.93 -5.28 8.18
CA PRO A 117 -19.20 -4.05 7.94
C PRO A 117 -18.19 -3.72 9.04
N TYR A 118 -17.12 -3.06 8.61
CA TYR A 118 -16.12 -2.46 9.49
C TYR A 118 -15.89 -1.00 9.05
N ASP A 119 -16.30 -0.07 9.88
CA ASP A 119 -16.25 1.36 9.56
C ASP A 119 -14.93 1.97 10.03
N ILE A 120 -13.90 1.87 9.20
CA ILE A 120 -12.55 2.37 9.50
C ILE A 120 -12.53 3.85 9.94
N ALA A 121 -13.51 4.66 9.55
CA ALA A 121 -13.57 6.08 9.95
C ALA A 121 -13.83 6.27 11.45
N LYS A 122 -14.35 5.26 12.15
CA LYS A 122 -14.54 5.27 13.61
C LYS A 122 -13.28 4.91 14.40
N HIS A 123 -12.27 4.38 13.71
CA HIS A 123 -11.05 3.86 14.31
C HIS A 123 -9.94 4.91 14.43
N SER A 124 -8.87 4.57 15.12
CA SER A 124 -7.69 5.42 15.28
C SER A 124 -7.03 5.77 13.94
N ASN A 125 -6.29 6.86 13.91
CA ASN A 125 -5.46 7.16 12.76
C ASN A 125 -4.43 6.05 12.50
N ALA A 126 -3.90 5.42 13.55
CA ALA A 126 -3.02 4.26 13.44
C ALA A 126 -3.67 3.11 12.65
N MET A 127 -4.92 2.75 12.96
CA MET A 127 -5.65 1.69 12.24
C MET A 127 -5.95 2.08 10.79
N GLN A 128 -6.28 3.35 10.53
CA GLN A 128 -6.50 3.87 9.18
C GLN A 128 -5.21 3.81 8.34
N VAL A 129 -4.06 4.11 8.94
CA VAL A 129 -2.74 3.97 8.30
C VAL A 129 -2.40 2.51 8.01
N VAL A 130 -2.73 1.58 8.92
CA VAL A 130 -2.58 0.13 8.67
C VAL A 130 -3.42 -0.30 7.47
N LEU A 131 -4.70 0.10 7.40
CA LEU A 131 -5.53 -0.19 6.23
C LEU A 131 -4.89 0.32 4.93
N PHE A 132 -4.42 1.57 4.92
CA PHE A 132 -3.81 2.16 3.73
C PHE A 132 -2.55 1.40 3.31
N SER A 133 -1.60 1.18 4.24
CA SER A 133 -0.38 0.42 3.94
C SER A 133 -0.66 -0.98 3.41
N ARG A 134 -1.58 -1.71 4.03
CA ARG A 134 -1.95 -3.06 3.59
C ARG A 134 -2.67 -3.07 2.26
N SER A 135 -3.50 -2.06 1.99
CA SER A 135 -4.19 -1.93 0.70
C SER A 135 -3.25 -1.66 -0.47
N ILE A 136 -2.15 -0.93 -0.26
CA ILE A 136 -1.11 -0.75 -1.27
C ILE A 136 -0.41 -2.09 -1.56
N GLN A 137 -0.07 -2.85 -0.53
CA GLN A 137 0.69 -4.09 -0.68
C GLN A 137 -0.14 -5.24 -1.27
N TYR A 138 -1.39 -5.39 -0.84
CA TYR A 138 -2.23 -6.56 -1.16
C TYR A 138 -3.41 -6.24 -2.08
N GLY A 139 -3.61 -4.97 -2.40
CA GLY A 139 -4.79 -4.50 -3.12
C GLY A 139 -5.99 -4.24 -2.20
N PRO A 140 -6.78 -3.19 -2.51
CA PRO A 140 -7.90 -2.76 -1.66
C PRO A 140 -9.01 -3.80 -1.51
N ASN A 141 -9.22 -4.65 -2.54
CA ASN A 141 -10.28 -5.65 -2.54
C ASN A 141 -10.05 -6.82 -1.57
N ASN A 142 -8.82 -7.02 -1.11
CA ASN A 142 -8.45 -8.09 -0.18
C ASN A 142 -8.53 -7.66 1.29
N MET A 143 -8.83 -6.38 1.56
CA MET A 143 -8.81 -5.86 2.94
C MET A 143 -9.89 -6.46 3.83
N TYR A 144 -11.07 -6.75 3.29
CA TYR A 144 -12.11 -7.43 4.07
C TYR A 144 -11.66 -8.82 4.54
N GLU A 145 -11.01 -9.58 3.69
CA GLU A 145 -10.47 -10.90 4.05
C GLU A 145 -9.37 -10.79 5.11
N LEU A 146 -8.40 -9.88 4.92
CA LEU A 146 -7.31 -9.67 5.87
C LEU A 146 -7.82 -9.29 7.27
N PHE A 147 -8.75 -8.34 7.35
CA PHE A 147 -9.32 -7.88 8.61
C PHE A 147 -10.20 -8.98 9.26
N SER A 148 -10.93 -9.76 8.46
CA SER A 148 -11.72 -10.90 8.96
C SER A 148 -10.81 -11.97 9.53
N GLU A 149 -9.69 -12.31 8.89
CA GLU A 149 -8.71 -13.24 9.46
C GLU A 149 -8.15 -12.74 10.79
N ALA A 150 -7.88 -11.44 10.91
CA ALA A 150 -7.44 -10.87 12.19
C ALA A 150 -8.51 -10.98 13.28
N ALA A 151 -9.77 -10.71 12.97
CA ALA A 151 -10.89 -10.87 13.92
C ALA A 151 -11.08 -12.34 14.35
N HIS A 152 -11.01 -13.28 13.40
CA HIS A 152 -11.09 -14.71 13.70
C HIS A 152 -9.95 -15.18 14.61
N ARG A 153 -8.73 -14.70 14.43
CA ARG A 153 -7.58 -15.01 15.31
C ARG A 153 -7.80 -14.50 16.74
N LEU A 154 -8.54 -13.42 16.91
CA LEU A 154 -8.96 -12.89 18.22
C LEU A 154 -10.15 -13.65 18.83
N GLY A 155 -10.70 -14.65 18.12
CA GLY A 155 -11.83 -15.47 18.56
C GLY A 155 -13.20 -14.86 18.23
N TYR A 156 -13.28 -13.83 17.38
CA TYR A 156 -14.54 -13.20 16.97
C TYR A 156 -15.05 -13.77 15.65
N PRO A 157 -16.35 -14.00 15.48
CA PRO A 157 -16.90 -14.67 14.29
C PRO A 157 -16.95 -13.77 13.06
N ASN A 158 -16.89 -12.45 13.22
CA ASN A 158 -16.88 -11.48 12.13
C ASN A 158 -16.45 -10.08 12.61
N LEU A 159 -16.32 -9.13 11.69
CA LEU A 159 -15.80 -7.79 11.94
C LEU A 159 -16.68 -6.91 12.80
N THR A 160 -18.02 -7.10 12.82
CA THR A 160 -18.92 -6.25 13.62
C THR A 160 -18.65 -6.33 15.13
N TYR A 161 -18.03 -7.41 15.60
CA TYR A 161 -17.66 -7.57 17.02
C TYR A 161 -16.44 -6.76 17.43
N VAL A 162 -15.65 -6.30 16.46
CA VAL A 162 -14.41 -5.56 16.66
C VAL A 162 -14.45 -4.17 16.00
N ASP A 163 -15.61 -3.73 15.49
CA ASP A 163 -15.85 -2.42 14.89
C ASP A 163 -16.00 -1.33 15.96
N ASP A 164 -14.99 -1.26 16.83
CA ASP A 164 -14.89 -0.27 17.90
C ASP A 164 -13.41 0.06 18.16
N LYS A 165 -13.11 1.32 18.37
CA LYS A 165 -11.75 1.86 18.56
C LYS A 165 -10.95 1.19 19.68
N SER A 166 -11.63 0.65 20.70
CA SER A 166 -11.00 -0.09 21.80
C SER A 166 -10.35 -1.41 21.37
N PHE A 167 -10.70 -1.91 20.19
CA PHE A 167 -10.08 -3.10 19.59
C PHE A 167 -8.86 -2.79 18.73
N ASP A 168 -8.56 -1.55 18.41
CA ASP A 168 -7.53 -1.18 17.45
C ASP A 168 -6.18 -1.80 17.76
N ARG A 169 -5.71 -1.74 19.02
CA ARG A 169 -4.45 -2.37 19.42
C ARG A 169 -4.42 -3.87 19.08
N LYS A 170 -5.46 -4.59 19.46
CA LYS A 170 -5.55 -6.04 19.24
C LYS A 170 -5.66 -6.38 17.76
N MET A 171 -6.40 -5.58 17.00
CA MET A 171 -6.56 -5.75 15.58
C MET A 171 -5.25 -5.48 14.81
N ILE A 172 -4.53 -4.39 15.14
CA ILE A 172 -3.20 -4.10 14.58
C ILE A 172 -2.23 -5.25 14.85
N GLU A 173 -2.13 -5.70 16.12
CA GLU A 173 -1.29 -6.84 16.49
C GLU A 173 -1.69 -8.09 15.68
N SER A 174 -2.96 -8.42 15.62
CA SER A 174 -3.47 -9.61 14.94
C SER A 174 -3.23 -9.60 13.44
N ILE A 175 -3.41 -8.47 12.76
CA ILE A 175 -3.14 -8.31 11.32
C ILE A 175 -1.67 -8.62 11.02
N TYR A 176 -0.74 -7.98 11.74
CA TYR A 176 0.69 -8.17 11.48
C TYR A 176 1.21 -9.53 11.94
N ASP A 177 0.68 -10.09 13.03
CA ASP A 177 1.05 -11.43 13.47
C ASP A 177 0.55 -12.50 12.50
N PHE A 178 -0.64 -12.33 11.92
CA PHE A 178 -1.11 -13.18 10.84
C PHE A 178 -0.18 -13.15 9.63
N LEU A 179 0.17 -11.97 9.14
CA LEU A 179 1.07 -11.81 7.99
C LEU A 179 2.50 -12.33 8.28
N ALA A 180 2.99 -12.12 9.49
CA ALA A 180 4.28 -12.67 9.91
C ALA A 180 4.27 -14.21 9.98
N ASP A 181 3.17 -14.80 10.44
CA ASP A 181 3.00 -16.26 10.49
C ASP A 181 2.88 -16.86 9.09
N GLU A 182 2.21 -16.19 8.14
CA GLU A 182 2.21 -16.55 6.72
C GLU A 182 3.66 -16.62 6.17
N CYS A 183 4.48 -15.59 6.44
CA CYS A 183 5.88 -15.60 6.06
C CYS A 183 6.68 -16.74 6.71
N LYS A 184 6.51 -16.95 8.03
CA LYS A 184 7.27 -17.98 8.76
C LYS A 184 6.94 -19.39 8.29
N ASN A 185 5.66 -19.65 8.04
CA ASN A 185 5.14 -20.97 7.66
C ASN A 185 5.14 -21.22 6.15
N ALA A 186 5.64 -20.27 5.35
CA ALA A 186 5.76 -20.45 3.92
C ALA A 186 6.78 -21.56 3.58
N TYR A 187 6.40 -22.45 2.69
CA TYR A 187 7.21 -23.57 2.19
C TYR A 187 7.68 -23.30 0.76
N GLN A 188 8.83 -23.89 0.41
CA GLN A 188 9.43 -23.71 -0.91
C GLN A 188 8.91 -24.75 -1.90
N LEU A 189 8.49 -24.30 -3.08
CA LEU A 189 8.12 -25.14 -4.20
C LEU A 189 9.37 -25.58 -4.99
N SER A 190 9.20 -26.56 -5.88
CA SER A 190 10.26 -27.09 -6.75
C SER A 190 10.88 -26.03 -7.69
N ASN A 191 10.15 -24.96 -8.00
CA ASN A 191 10.64 -23.82 -8.81
C ASN A 191 11.41 -22.77 -7.99
N GLY A 192 11.65 -23.02 -6.68
CA GLY A 192 12.36 -22.12 -5.78
C GLY A 192 11.53 -21.00 -5.16
N LEU A 193 10.28 -20.84 -5.54
CA LEU A 193 9.38 -19.85 -4.97
C LEU A 193 8.74 -20.35 -3.67
N TYR A 194 8.44 -19.43 -2.76
CA TYR A 194 7.73 -19.74 -1.53
C TYR A 194 6.21 -19.57 -1.70
N HIS A 195 5.47 -20.46 -1.08
CA HIS A 195 4.03 -20.34 -0.88
C HIS A 195 3.69 -20.35 0.60
N SER A 196 2.83 -19.45 1.01
CA SER A 196 2.31 -19.39 2.38
C SER A 196 0.97 -20.13 2.49
N PRO A 197 0.55 -20.56 3.71
CA PRO A 197 -0.65 -21.37 3.92
C PRO A 197 -1.94 -20.76 3.37
N LYS A 198 -2.07 -19.43 3.39
CA LYS A 198 -3.23 -18.69 2.88
C LYS A 198 -2.88 -17.68 1.78
N ASP A 199 -1.78 -17.89 1.10
CA ASP A 199 -1.32 -17.15 -0.09
C ASP A 199 -0.93 -15.67 0.14
N TRP A 200 -0.85 -15.20 1.39
CA TRP A 200 -0.50 -13.81 1.71
C TRP A 200 1.00 -13.48 1.58
N SER A 201 1.85 -14.49 1.40
CA SER A 201 3.31 -14.33 1.25
C SER A 201 3.86 -15.17 0.10
N ASN A 202 3.09 -15.33 -0.96
CA ASN A 202 3.43 -16.11 -2.14
C ASN A 202 4.46 -15.43 -3.05
N GLY A 203 5.14 -16.24 -3.86
CA GLY A 203 5.98 -15.78 -4.97
C GLY A 203 7.33 -15.21 -4.55
N SER A 204 7.66 -15.22 -3.27
CA SER A 204 8.90 -14.63 -2.76
C SER A 204 10.07 -15.59 -2.83
N TYR A 205 11.23 -15.11 -3.26
CA TYR A 205 12.51 -15.74 -2.97
C TYR A 205 12.88 -15.55 -1.49
N THR A 206 13.85 -16.35 -0.99
CA THR A 206 14.27 -16.32 0.42
C THR A 206 14.56 -14.90 0.93
N VAL A 207 15.25 -14.08 0.16
CA VAL A 207 15.58 -12.69 0.54
C VAL A 207 14.33 -11.82 0.70
N VAL A 208 13.37 -11.96 -0.22
CA VAL A 208 12.10 -11.21 -0.17
C VAL A 208 11.26 -11.66 1.02
N LYS A 209 11.20 -12.99 1.28
CA LYS A 209 10.50 -13.53 2.45
C LYS A 209 11.04 -12.95 3.77
N VAL A 210 12.35 -12.88 3.94
CA VAL A 210 12.98 -12.31 5.13
C VAL A 210 12.70 -10.80 5.22
N GLY A 211 12.77 -10.10 4.08
CA GLY A 211 12.44 -8.68 3.99
C GLY A 211 11.01 -8.39 4.41
N LEU A 212 10.04 -9.17 3.92
CA LEU A 212 8.63 -9.06 4.28
C LEU A 212 8.39 -9.31 5.77
N LEU A 213 8.99 -10.36 6.33
CA LEU A 213 8.85 -10.65 7.76
C LEU A 213 9.37 -9.49 8.62
N ASN A 214 10.56 -8.96 8.30
CA ASN A 214 11.12 -7.81 9.01
C ASN A 214 10.23 -6.57 8.84
N ARG A 215 9.69 -6.35 7.64
CA ARG A 215 8.75 -5.26 7.38
C ARG A 215 7.53 -5.36 8.31
N PHE A 216 6.86 -6.52 8.40
CA PHE A 216 5.67 -6.68 9.24
C PHE A 216 5.97 -6.46 10.72
N ILE A 217 7.12 -6.92 11.22
CA ILE A 217 7.56 -6.68 12.60
C ILE A 217 7.74 -5.19 12.86
N ASN A 218 8.42 -4.48 11.97
CA ASN A 218 8.71 -3.08 12.12
C ASN A 218 7.47 -2.21 11.95
N GLU A 219 6.63 -2.46 10.94
CA GLU A 219 5.39 -1.72 10.73
C GLU A 219 4.42 -1.91 11.90
N LYS A 220 4.33 -3.13 12.48
CA LYS A 220 3.55 -3.36 13.70
C LYS A 220 4.00 -2.44 14.83
N ALA A 221 5.31 -2.39 15.09
CA ALA A 221 5.85 -1.55 16.15
C ALA A 221 5.58 -0.06 15.90
N ASP A 222 5.76 0.42 14.67
CA ASP A 222 5.49 1.81 14.31
C ASP A 222 3.99 2.17 14.41
N ALA A 223 3.10 1.27 13.98
CA ALA A 223 1.64 1.46 14.08
C ALA A 223 1.18 1.51 15.55
N LEU A 224 1.71 0.63 16.40
CA LEU A 224 1.43 0.66 17.83
C LEU A 224 1.98 1.91 18.52
N ALA A 225 3.16 2.38 18.11
CA ALA A 225 3.71 3.64 18.61
C ALA A 225 2.88 4.86 18.18
N LEU A 226 2.28 4.81 16.97
CA LEU A 226 1.33 5.85 16.54
C LEU A 226 0.06 5.80 17.37
N LEU A 227 -0.48 4.61 17.64
CA LEU A 227 -1.65 4.41 18.50
C LEU A 227 -1.44 4.94 19.92
N GLU A 228 -0.25 4.71 20.50
CA GLU A 228 0.13 5.23 21.83
C GLU A 228 0.17 6.76 21.87
N LYS A 229 0.62 7.42 20.81
CA LYS A 229 0.56 8.90 20.70
C LYS A 229 -0.88 9.43 20.65
N GLU A 230 -1.83 8.61 20.22
CA GLU A 230 -3.25 8.93 20.26
C GLU A 230 -3.90 8.69 21.63
N GLY A 231 -3.16 8.12 22.59
CA GLY A 231 -3.63 7.81 23.95
C GLY A 231 -4.45 6.51 24.05
N LEU A 232 -4.20 5.55 23.14
CA LEU A 232 -4.92 4.28 23.03
C LEU A 232 -4.04 3.05 23.27
#